data_22905ac32adb77f0d41d01b5846273b5
#
_entry.id   22905ac32adb77f0d41d01b5846273b5
#
_cell.length_a   1.000
_cell.length_b   1.000
_cell.length_c   1.000
_cell.angle_alpha   90.00
_cell.angle_beta   90.00
_cell.angle_gamma   90.00
#
_symmetry.space_group_name_H-M   'P 1'
#
loop_
_entity.id
_entity.type
_entity.pdbx_description
1 polymer ?
#
loop_
_entity_poly.entity_id
_entity_poly.type
_entity_poly.pdbx_seq_one_letter_code
_entity_poly.pdbx_strand_id
1 'polypeptide(L)'
;FASSVAVFSCAQNDTITEDTLPAPRSSYGTQKLMGELLVADATRRGIIRGRSLRFPTISIRPGAPNRAASGFASGILREPLAGLPASLPVGRDLRLHLASPDKALDYTLMACGLDQGRLAGNPTVTLPGITVSVGEMIDTLARLAGPDVAARITPAPDPAIEAIVACWPGEILCPRARALGFTPNSGIAELITEHQARMARGSMALIAGD
;
A
#
# COMPACT_ATOMS: atom_id res chain seq x y z
N PHE A 1 11.61 9.21 -6.51
CA PHE A 1 10.44 9.92 -5.96
C PHE A 1 9.36 8.93 -5.54
N ALA A 2 8.92 9.00 -4.28
CA ALA A 2 7.82 8.18 -3.77
C ALA A 2 6.47 8.78 -4.21
N SER A 3 5.91 8.25 -5.28
CA SER A 3 4.55 8.51 -5.73
C SER A 3 3.57 7.50 -5.12
N SER A 4 2.33 7.46 -5.58
CA SER A 4 1.27 6.64 -5.03
C SER A 4 0.26 6.25 -6.11
N VAL A 5 -0.38 5.10 -5.94
CA VAL A 5 -1.56 4.72 -6.74
C VAL A 5 -2.75 5.69 -6.56
N ALA A 6 -2.69 6.60 -5.58
CA ALA A 6 -3.66 7.68 -5.43
C ALA A 6 -3.67 8.71 -6.59
N VAL A 7 -2.75 8.61 -7.55
CA VAL A 7 -2.81 9.34 -8.83
C VAL A 7 -3.93 8.83 -9.72
N PHE A 8 -4.41 7.62 -9.48
CA PHE A 8 -5.55 7.04 -10.19
C PHE A 8 -6.86 7.29 -9.44
N SER A 9 -7.95 7.34 -10.18
CA SER A 9 -9.31 7.29 -9.65
C SER A 9 -10.17 6.47 -10.62
N CYS A 10 -10.90 5.52 -10.09
CA CYS A 10 -11.79 4.65 -10.87
C CYS A 10 -12.97 4.22 -9.99
N ALA A 11 -13.95 3.53 -10.55
CA ALA A 11 -14.92 2.81 -9.75
C ALA A 11 -14.22 1.64 -9.02
N GLN A 12 -14.71 1.28 -7.85
CA GLN A 12 -14.07 0.30 -6.95
C GLN A 12 -13.85 -1.08 -7.60
N ASN A 13 -14.69 -1.47 -8.50
CA ASN A 13 -14.63 -2.77 -9.19
C ASN A 13 -13.87 -2.72 -10.51
N ASP A 14 -13.37 -1.54 -10.91
CA ASP A 14 -12.57 -1.43 -12.12
C ASP A 14 -11.18 -2.02 -11.88
N THR A 15 -10.74 -2.82 -12.84
CA THR A 15 -9.33 -3.19 -12.96
C THR A 15 -8.63 -2.12 -13.78
N ILE A 16 -7.63 -1.47 -13.20
CA ILE A 16 -6.79 -0.52 -13.93
C ILE A 16 -5.46 -1.15 -14.31
N THR A 17 -4.82 -0.57 -15.29
CA THR A 17 -3.49 -0.95 -15.74
C THR A 17 -2.50 0.20 -15.51
N GLU A 18 -1.22 -0.07 -15.67
CA GLU A 18 -0.19 0.96 -15.63
C GLU A 18 -0.27 1.97 -16.79
N ASP A 19 -1.03 1.64 -17.86
CA ASP A 19 -1.31 2.52 -18.99
C ASP A 19 -2.57 3.39 -18.77
N THR A 20 -3.32 3.14 -17.70
CA THR A 20 -4.46 3.98 -17.33
C THR A 20 -4.00 5.41 -17.05
N LEU A 21 -4.66 6.39 -17.65
CA LEU A 21 -4.32 7.79 -17.46
C LEU A 21 -4.56 8.21 -16.02
N PRO A 22 -3.58 8.85 -15.36
CA PRO A 22 -3.77 9.40 -14.02
C PRO A 22 -4.86 10.49 -14.02
N ALA A 23 -5.81 10.35 -13.10
CA ALA A 23 -6.92 11.29 -12.91
C ALA A 23 -7.22 11.46 -11.40
N PRO A 24 -6.32 12.07 -10.61
CA PRO A 24 -6.45 12.13 -9.16
C PRO A 24 -7.67 12.94 -8.73
N ARG A 25 -8.37 12.47 -7.69
CA ARG A 25 -9.51 13.15 -7.07
C ARG A 25 -9.22 13.63 -5.65
N SER A 26 -7.94 13.71 -5.27
CA SER A 26 -7.49 14.24 -3.98
C SER A 26 -6.30 15.17 -4.17
N SER A 27 -6.14 16.16 -3.27
CA SER A 27 -4.95 17.02 -3.26
C SER A 27 -3.66 16.23 -3.15
N TYR A 28 -3.66 15.15 -2.35
CA TYR A 28 -2.52 14.25 -2.23
C TYR A 28 -2.16 13.59 -3.57
N GLY A 29 -3.12 12.98 -4.26
CA GLY A 29 -2.89 12.37 -5.57
C GLY A 29 -2.44 13.38 -6.62
N THR A 30 -3.04 14.58 -6.64
CA THR A 30 -2.63 15.68 -7.52
C THR A 30 -1.18 16.08 -7.29
N GLN A 31 -0.77 16.29 -6.04
CA GLN A 31 0.62 16.64 -5.68
C GLN A 31 1.60 15.53 -6.08
N LYS A 32 1.21 14.25 -5.92
CA LYS A 32 2.04 13.13 -6.37
C LYS A 32 2.21 13.12 -7.89
N LEU A 33 1.14 13.34 -8.64
CA LEU A 33 1.21 13.42 -10.11
C LEU A 33 2.07 14.60 -10.58
N MET A 34 1.94 15.77 -9.96
CA MET A 34 2.81 16.92 -10.26
C MET A 34 4.28 16.57 -10.05
N GLY A 35 4.60 15.88 -8.95
CA GLY A 35 5.96 15.42 -8.65
C GLY A 35 6.48 14.42 -9.69
N GLU A 36 5.64 13.51 -10.19
CA GLU A 36 6.00 12.59 -11.28
C GLU A 36 6.40 13.35 -12.55
N LEU A 37 5.60 14.36 -12.93
CA LEU A 37 5.85 15.18 -14.12
C LEU A 37 7.17 15.97 -14.00
N LEU A 38 7.46 16.53 -12.82
CA LEU A 38 8.72 17.23 -12.57
C LEU A 38 9.92 16.28 -12.66
N VAL A 39 9.81 15.08 -12.09
CA VAL A 39 10.87 14.06 -12.18
C VAL A 39 11.07 13.59 -13.62
N ALA A 40 9.97 13.40 -14.35
CA ALA A 40 10.01 12.98 -15.75
C ALA A 40 10.68 14.05 -16.63
N ASP A 41 10.33 15.33 -16.47
CA ASP A 41 10.96 16.43 -17.23
C ASP A 41 12.45 16.58 -16.90
N ALA A 42 12.82 16.60 -15.63
CA ALA A 42 14.23 16.68 -15.23
C ALA A 42 15.05 15.49 -15.75
N THR A 43 14.44 14.28 -15.79
CA THR A 43 15.06 13.08 -16.36
C THR A 43 15.23 13.19 -17.87
N ARG A 44 14.18 13.60 -18.57
CA ARG A 44 14.20 13.82 -20.04
C ARG A 44 15.26 14.84 -20.47
N ARG A 45 15.47 15.87 -19.64
CA ARG A 45 16.49 16.91 -19.84
C ARG A 45 17.91 16.48 -19.44
N GLY A 46 18.07 15.27 -18.91
CA GLY A 46 19.38 14.76 -18.45
C GLY A 46 19.91 15.39 -17.15
N ILE A 47 19.07 16.14 -16.43
CA ILE A 47 19.45 16.81 -15.17
C ILE A 47 19.61 15.77 -14.05
N ILE A 48 18.74 14.75 -14.02
CA ILE A 48 18.78 13.67 -13.05
C ILE A 48 18.56 12.31 -13.74
N ARG A 49 18.92 11.24 -13.05
CA ARG A 49 18.52 9.86 -13.37
C ARG A 49 17.32 9.49 -12.51
N GLY A 50 16.19 10.16 -12.76
CA GLY A 50 14.99 10.08 -11.93
C GLY A 50 14.20 8.80 -12.10
N ARG A 51 13.48 8.43 -11.02
CA ARG A 51 12.45 7.38 -11.01
C ARG A 51 11.31 7.81 -10.11
N SER A 52 10.08 7.59 -10.55
CA SER A 52 8.88 7.78 -9.76
C SER A 52 8.21 6.43 -9.52
N LEU A 53 8.00 6.07 -8.26
CA LEU A 53 7.42 4.79 -7.86
C LEU A 53 6.02 5.04 -7.33
N ARG A 54 4.98 4.54 -8.02
CA ARG A 54 3.59 4.57 -7.54
C ARG A 54 3.38 3.38 -6.61
N PHE A 55 3.53 3.64 -5.31
CA PHE A 55 3.35 2.62 -4.29
C PHE A 55 1.88 2.25 -4.13
N PRO A 56 1.57 0.93 -3.93
CA PRO A 56 0.31 0.47 -3.37
C PRO A 56 0.03 1.10 -2.01
N THR A 57 -1.16 0.89 -1.46
CA THR A 57 -1.41 1.20 -0.05
C THR A 57 -0.53 0.32 0.84
N ILE A 58 0.34 0.94 1.62
CA ILE A 58 1.26 0.21 2.50
C ILE A 58 0.53 -0.19 3.79
N SER A 59 0.51 -1.49 4.05
CA SER A 59 -0.08 -2.14 5.23
C SER A 59 0.79 -3.37 5.59
N ILE A 60 1.10 -3.64 6.83
CA ILE A 60 0.66 -3.04 8.09
C ILE A 60 1.76 -2.05 8.51
N ARG A 61 1.44 -0.76 8.47
CA ARG A 61 2.41 0.27 8.83
C ARG A 61 2.63 0.28 10.35
N PRO A 62 3.89 0.34 10.82
CA PRO A 62 4.19 0.55 12.23
C PRO A 62 3.79 1.97 12.68
N GLY A 63 3.77 2.18 14.00
CA GLY A 63 3.49 3.47 14.62
C GLY A 63 2.03 3.70 14.98
N ALA A 64 1.75 4.86 15.58
CA ALA A 64 0.41 5.23 16.03
C ALA A 64 -0.56 5.49 14.88
N PRO A 65 -1.88 5.35 15.10
CA PRO A 65 -2.91 5.77 14.17
C PRO A 65 -2.72 7.22 13.71
N ASN A 66 -2.95 7.48 12.44
CA ASN A 66 -2.92 8.82 11.87
C ASN A 66 -4.24 9.14 11.15
N ARG A 67 -4.42 10.41 10.75
CA ARG A 67 -5.65 10.90 10.10
C ARG A 67 -5.76 10.54 8.60
N ALA A 68 -4.84 9.78 8.03
CA ALA A 68 -4.94 9.37 6.64
C ALA A 68 -6.12 8.42 6.45
N ALA A 69 -6.92 8.61 5.41
CA ALA A 69 -8.04 7.74 5.08
C ALA A 69 -7.61 6.25 4.94
N SER A 70 -6.37 6.00 4.46
CA SER A 70 -5.78 4.66 4.38
C SER A 70 -5.33 4.10 5.74
N GLY A 71 -5.44 4.87 6.82
CA GLY A 71 -5.00 4.45 8.17
C GLY A 71 -5.69 3.18 8.65
N PHE A 72 -6.99 3.05 8.36
CA PHE A 72 -7.78 1.88 8.76
C PHE A 72 -7.22 0.57 8.19
N ALA A 73 -6.70 0.56 6.96
CA ALA A 73 -6.15 -0.65 6.32
C ALA A 73 -4.95 -1.25 7.09
N SER A 74 -4.24 -0.44 7.88
CA SER A 74 -3.25 -0.93 8.82
C SER A 74 -3.88 -1.16 10.22
N GLY A 75 -4.75 -0.25 10.65
CA GLY A 75 -5.35 -0.26 11.98
C GLY A 75 -6.12 -1.53 12.30
N ILE A 76 -6.97 -1.99 11.38
CA ILE A 76 -7.78 -3.21 11.56
C ILE A 76 -6.96 -4.49 11.75
N LEU A 77 -5.66 -4.47 11.46
CA LEU A 77 -4.75 -5.58 11.68
C LEU A 77 -3.78 -5.30 12.84
N ARG A 78 -3.18 -4.10 12.86
CA ARG A 78 -2.14 -3.71 13.82
C ARG A 78 -2.66 -3.65 15.26
N GLU A 79 -3.78 -2.94 15.49
CA GLU A 79 -4.34 -2.74 16.81
C GLU A 79 -4.79 -4.08 17.43
N PRO A 80 -5.56 -4.95 16.76
CA PRO A 80 -5.92 -6.26 17.30
C PRO A 80 -4.72 -7.14 17.62
N LEU A 81 -3.68 -7.14 16.79
CA LEU A 81 -2.43 -7.87 17.04
C LEU A 81 -1.67 -7.32 18.26
N ALA A 82 -1.82 -6.03 18.56
CA ALA A 82 -1.28 -5.40 19.77
C ALA A 82 -2.20 -5.54 20.99
N GLY A 83 -3.31 -6.29 20.89
CA GLY A 83 -4.27 -6.45 21.99
C GLY A 83 -5.27 -5.30 22.14
N LEU A 84 -5.29 -4.35 21.21
CA LEU A 84 -6.13 -3.14 21.25
C LEU A 84 -7.39 -3.28 20.38
N PRO A 85 -8.47 -2.55 20.69
CA PRO A 85 -9.64 -2.48 19.82
C PRO A 85 -9.34 -1.72 18.53
N ALA A 86 -10.04 -2.09 17.45
CA ALA A 86 -9.98 -1.40 16.19
C ALA A 86 -11.38 -1.10 15.65
N SER A 87 -11.56 0.08 15.03
CA SER A 87 -12.78 0.45 14.32
C SER A 87 -12.66 0.12 12.84
N LEU A 88 -13.71 -0.50 12.28
CA LEU A 88 -13.84 -0.78 10.86
C LEU A 88 -14.77 0.26 10.22
N PRO A 89 -14.24 1.27 9.51
CA PRO A 89 -15.04 2.37 8.98
C PRO A 89 -15.68 2.09 7.62
N VAL A 90 -15.45 0.91 7.04
CA VAL A 90 -15.85 0.55 5.67
C VAL A 90 -16.48 -0.84 5.62
N GLY A 91 -17.17 -1.16 4.53
CA GLY A 91 -17.72 -2.50 4.29
C GLY A 91 -16.62 -3.55 4.10
N ARG A 92 -16.96 -4.83 4.39
CA ARG A 92 -16.03 -5.97 4.26
C ARG A 92 -15.70 -6.35 2.81
N ASP A 93 -16.53 -5.93 1.87
CA ASP A 93 -16.39 -6.17 0.43
C ASP A 93 -15.44 -5.18 -0.27
N LEU A 94 -15.06 -4.08 0.40
CA LEU A 94 -14.09 -3.14 -0.12
C LEU A 94 -12.79 -3.84 -0.48
N ARG A 95 -12.37 -3.74 -1.75
CA ARG A 95 -11.11 -4.29 -2.24
C ARG A 95 -10.00 -3.24 -2.15
N LEU A 96 -8.82 -3.67 -1.74
CA LEU A 96 -7.64 -2.83 -1.58
C LEU A 96 -6.45 -3.41 -2.35
N HIS A 97 -5.63 -2.53 -2.91
CA HIS A 97 -4.35 -2.87 -3.52
C HIS A 97 -3.23 -2.56 -2.53
N LEU A 98 -2.63 -3.60 -1.95
CA LEU A 98 -1.73 -3.50 -0.79
C LEU A 98 -0.33 -4.02 -1.07
N ALA A 99 0.64 -3.48 -0.33
CA ALA A 99 1.97 -4.07 -0.16
C ALA A 99 2.45 -3.89 1.28
N SER A 100 3.34 -4.76 1.75
CA SER A 100 3.96 -4.63 3.07
C SER A 100 5.01 -3.52 3.12
N PRO A 101 5.37 -3.01 4.31
CA PRO A 101 6.50 -2.09 4.47
C PRO A 101 7.84 -2.69 4.02
N ASP A 102 8.08 -3.99 4.25
CA ASP A 102 9.30 -4.66 3.82
C ASP A 102 9.35 -4.71 2.29
N LYS A 103 8.23 -5.03 1.64
CA LYS A 103 8.12 -4.99 0.19
C LYS A 103 8.32 -3.58 -0.39
N ALA A 104 7.83 -2.55 0.30
CA ALA A 104 8.07 -1.16 -0.12
C ALA A 104 9.56 -0.79 -0.07
N LEU A 105 10.29 -1.30 0.93
CA LEU A 105 11.74 -1.14 1.01
C LEU A 105 12.45 -1.88 -0.13
N ASP A 106 12.10 -3.15 -0.37
CA ASP A 106 12.63 -3.94 -1.49
C ASP A 106 12.45 -3.21 -2.82
N TYR A 107 11.26 -2.69 -3.09
CA TYR A 107 10.96 -1.91 -4.29
C TYR A 107 11.85 -0.67 -4.41
N THR A 108 12.07 0.03 -3.31
CA THR A 108 12.91 1.22 -3.30
C THR A 108 14.37 0.88 -3.62
N LEU A 109 14.92 -0.14 -2.96
CA LEU A 109 16.29 -0.59 -3.18
C LEU A 109 16.48 -1.10 -4.62
N MET A 110 15.55 -1.91 -5.11
CA MET A 110 15.57 -2.41 -6.48
C MET A 110 15.52 -1.28 -7.51
N ALA A 111 14.65 -0.29 -7.29
CA ALA A 111 14.54 0.87 -8.19
C ALA A 111 15.83 1.70 -8.20
N CYS A 112 16.56 1.80 -7.08
CA CYS A 112 17.86 2.48 -7.05
C CYS A 112 18.89 1.81 -7.95
N GLY A 113 18.90 0.47 -7.99
CA GLY A 113 19.82 -0.33 -8.83
C GLY A 113 19.36 -0.53 -10.27
N LEU A 114 18.13 -0.13 -10.62
CA LEU A 114 17.57 -0.39 -11.95
C LEU A 114 18.28 0.44 -13.02
N ASP A 115 18.70 -0.21 -14.10
CA ASP A 115 19.29 0.48 -15.25
C ASP A 115 18.29 1.43 -15.92
N GLN A 116 18.74 2.66 -16.26
CA GLN A 116 17.89 3.68 -16.88
C GLN A 116 17.34 3.24 -18.25
N GLY A 117 18.14 2.47 -19.02
CA GLY A 117 17.73 1.97 -20.33
C GLY A 117 16.51 1.04 -20.26
N ARG A 118 16.38 0.27 -19.17
CA ARG A 118 15.23 -0.61 -18.96
C ARG A 118 13.92 0.13 -18.73
N LEU A 119 13.97 1.41 -18.38
CA LEU A 119 12.79 2.26 -18.22
C LEU A 119 12.20 2.74 -19.54
N ALA A 120 12.89 2.55 -20.67
CA ALA A 120 12.41 2.86 -22.00
C ALA A 120 11.82 4.29 -22.15
N GLY A 121 12.47 5.28 -21.52
CA GLY A 121 12.05 6.68 -21.57
C GLY A 121 10.93 7.06 -20.58
N ASN A 122 10.28 6.11 -19.94
CA ASN A 122 9.26 6.40 -18.91
C ASN A 122 9.81 6.12 -17.51
N PRO A 123 10.18 7.15 -16.72
CA PRO A 123 10.76 6.96 -15.39
C PRO A 123 9.73 6.59 -14.31
N THR A 124 8.44 6.56 -14.64
CA THR A 124 7.38 6.24 -13.68
C THR A 124 7.06 4.75 -13.72
N VAL A 125 7.05 4.09 -12.58
CA VAL A 125 6.71 2.67 -12.41
C VAL A 125 5.56 2.53 -11.42
N THR A 126 4.46 1.92 -11.85
CA THR A 126 3.38 1.51 -10.97
C THR A 126 3.74 0.16 -10.35
N LEU A 127 3.90 0.13 -9.04
CA LEU A 127 4.40 -1.04 -8.33
C LEU A 127 3.29 -2.06 -8.09
N PRO A 128 3.58 -3.37 -8.22
CA PRO A 128 2.59 -4.40 -7.99
C PRO A 128 2.23 -4.51 -6.49
N GLY A 129 0.99 -4.88 -6.22
CA GLY A 129 0.47 -5.19 -4.90
C GLY A 129 -0.40 -6.43 -4.94
N ILE A 130 -0.86 -6.86 -3.77
CA ILE A 130 -1.92 -7.86 -3.66
C ILE A 130 -3.27 -7.16 -3.72
N THR A 131 -4.24 -7.78 -4.38
CA THR A 131 -5.64 -7.39 -4.32
C THR A 131 -6.33 -8.24 -3.28
N VAL A 132 -6.95 -7.61 -2.28
CA VAL A 132 -7.58 -8.30 -1.15
C VAL A 132 -8.79 -7.52 -0.65
N SER A 133 -9.87 -8.19 -0.29
CA SER A 133 -11.00 -7.55 0.39
C SER A 133 -10.72 -7.34 1.88
N VAL A 134 -11.37 -6.36 2.47
CA VAL A 134 -11.33 -6.13 3.92
C VAL A 134 -11.80 -7.37 4.68
N GLY A 135 -12.81 -8.08 4.14
CA GLY A 135 -13.29 -9.36 4.70
C GLY A 135 -12.17 -10.40 4.76
N GLU A 136 -11.46 -10.63 3.65
CA GLU A 136 -10.33 -11.57 3.59
C GLU A 136 -9.19 -11.18 4.54
N MET A 137 -8.94 -9.87 4.74
CA MET A 137 -7.96 -9.40 5.72
C MET A 137 -8.34 -9.85 7.14
N ILE A 138 -9.61 -9.64 7.53
CA ILE A 138 -10.12 -9.99 8.86
C ILE A 138 -10.17 -11.52 9.06
N ASP A 139 -10.63 -12.25 8.05
CA ASP A 139 -10.73 -13.72 8.13
C ASP A 139 -9.33 -14.36 8.19
N THR A 140 -8.35 -13.79 7.50
CA THR A 140 -6.95 -14.25 7.59
C THR A 140 -6.34 -13.91 8.95
N LEU A 141 -6.65 -12.73 9.51
CA LEU A 141 -6.25 -12.38 10.87
C LEU A 141 -6.82 -13.38 11.89
N ALA A 142 -8.12 -13.71 11.80
CA ALA A 142 -8.75 -14.69 12.68
C ALA A 142 -8.09 -16.08 12.59
N ARG A 143 -7.73 -16.50 11.37
CA ARG A 143 -7.06 -17.79 11.15
C ARG A 143 -5.63 -17.84 11.69
N LEU A 144 -4.87 -16.75 11.59
CA LEU A 144 -3.45 -16.72 11.99
C LEU A 144 -3.23 -16.35 13.47
N ALA A 145 -4.06 -15.44 14.00
CA ALA A 145 -3.90 -14.91 15.35
C ALA A 145 -5.01 -15.34 16.32
N GLY A 146 -6.03 -16.03 15.83
CA GLY A 146 -7.17 -16.50 16.60
C GLY A 146 -8.41 -15.60 16.50
N PRO A 147 -9.62 -16.20 16.67
CA PRO A 147 -10.88 -15.48 16.56
C PRO A 147 -11.04 -14.36 17.58
N ASP A 148 -10.49 -14.51 18.78
CA ASP A 148 -10.54 -13.48 19.84
C ASP A 148 -9.76 -12.22 19.48
N VAL A 149 -8.72 -12.35 18.65
CA VAL A 149 -7.97 -11.21 18.12
C VAL A 149 -8.83 -10.47 17.09
N ALA A 150 -9.43 -11.18 16.16
CA ALA A 150 -10.31 -10.58 15.15
C ALA A 150 -11.58 -9.97 15.77
N ALA A 151 -12.10 -10.52 16.87
CA ALA A 151 -13.26 -9.99 17.60
C ALA A 151 -13.04 -8.58 18.19
N ARG A 152 -11.78 -8.11 18.26
CA ARG A 152 -11.47 -6.72 18.65
C ARG A 152 -11.82 -5.69 17.57
N ILE A 153 -12.16 -6.14 16.35
CA ILE A 153 -12.55 -5.26 15.25
C ILE A 153 -14.05 -5.02 15.33
N THR A 154 -14.44 -3.76 15.54
CA THR A 154 -15.85 -3.37 15.67
C THR A 154 -16.27 -2.55 14.44
N PRO A 155 -17.36 -2.90 13.74
CA PRO A 155 -17.93 -2.08 12.69
C PRO A 155 -18.28 -0.68 13.22
N ALA A 156 -17.77 0.35 12.55
CA ALA A 156 -18.04 1.75 12.85
C ALA A 156 -18.00 2.54 11.52
N PRO A 157 -19.02 2.38 10.65
CA PRO A 157 -19.05 2.99 9.33
C PRO A 157 -18.82 4.51 9.38
N ASP A 158 -17.92 5.00 8.52
CA ASP A 158 -17.63 6.43 8.35
C ASP A 158 -17.85 6.81 6.88
N PRO A 159 -18.97 7.50 6.57
CA PRO A 159 -19.29 7.89 5.19
C PRO A 159 -18.22 8.75 4.52
N ALA A 160 -17.45 9.53 5.30
CA ALA A 160 -16.39 10.36 4.75
C ALA A 160 -15.19 9.49 4.29
N ILE A 161 -14.84 8.47 5.07
CA ILE A 161 -13.81 7.49 4.69
C ILE A 161 -14.31 6.65 3.52
N GLU A 162 -15.54 6.15 3.56
CA GLU A 162 -16.13 5.37 2.48
C GLU A 162 -16.11 6.11 1.15
N ALA A 163 -16.50 7.38 1.14
CA ALA A 163 -16.48 8.21 -0.08
C ALA A 163 -15.07 8.39 -0.66
N ILE A 164 -14.06 8.47 0.18
CA ILE A 164 -12.66 8.58 -0.26
C ILE A 164 -12.19 7.26 -0.87
N VAL A 165 -12.41 6.14 -0.18
CA VAL A 165 -11.86 4.84 -0.60
C VAL A 165 -12.65 4.20 -1.74
N ALA A 166 -13.91 4.55 -1.92
CA ALA A 166 -14.71 4.10 -3.06
C ALA A 166 -14.15 4.50 -4.44
N CYS A 167 -13.27 5.51 -4.46
CA CYS A 167 -12.57 5.95 -5.67
C CYS A 167 -11.21 5.29 -5.86
N TRP A 168 -10.78 4.40 -4.95
CA TRP A 168 -9.47 3.76 -5.06
C TRP A 168 -9.56 2.51 -5.94
N PRO A 169 -8.53 2.26 -6.78
CA PRO A 169 -8.48 1.03 -7.53
C PRO A 169 -8.33 -0.17 -6.58
N GLY A 170 -9.26 -1.12 -6.68
CA GLY A 170 -9.18 -2.38 -5.96
C GLY A 170 -8.14 -3.32 -6.55
N GLU A 171 -7.92 -3.23 -7.88
CA GLU A 171 -6.95 -4.05 -8.60
C GLU A 171 -6.17 -3.23 -9.61
N ILE A 172 -4.84 -3.43 -9.62
CA ILE A 172 -3.95 -2.78 -10.58
C ILE A 172 -3.07 -3.84 -11.23
N LEU A 173 -3.15 -3.98 -12.55
CA LEU A 173 -2.27 -4.85 -13.33
C LEU A 173 -0.98 -4.10 -13.67
N CYS A 174 0.16 -4.69 -13.33
CA CYS A 174 1.49 -4.08 -13.47
C CYS A 174 2.44 -4.98 -14.29
N PRO A 175 2.12 -5.29 -15.57
CA PRO A 175 2.94 -6.19 -16.38
C PRO A 175 4.35 -5.64 -16.62
N ARG A 176 4.51 -4.34 -16.85
CA ARG A 176 5.82 -3.70 -17.02
C ARG A 176 6.65 -3.76 -15.75
N ALA A 177 6.07 -3.46 -14.60
CA ALA A 177 6.80 -3.56 -13.33
C ALA A 177 7.26 -5.02 -13.07
N ARG A 178 6.41 -6.01 -13.37
CA ARG A 178 6.79 -7.42 -13.28
C ARG A 178 7.93 -7.78 -14.24
N ALA A 179 7.91 -7.30 -15.48
CA ALA A 179 9.00 -7.48 -16.44
C ALA A 179 10.30 -6.79 -16.01
N LEU A 180 10.21 -5.72 -15.24
CA LEU A 180 11.35 -5.08 -14.58
C LEU A 180 11.88 -5.87 -13.37
N GLY A 181 11.14 -6.86 -12.88
CA GLY A 181 11.51 -7.75 -11.77
C GLY A 181 10.80 -7.45 -10.45
N PHE A 182 9.90 -6.45 -10.39
CA PHE A 182 9.12 -6.18 -9.18
C PHE A 182 8.06 -7.26 -8.94
N THR A 183 8.07 -7.87 -7.75
CA THR A 183 7.13 -8.94 -7.38
C THR A 183 6.32 -8.55 -6.16
N PRO A 184 4.98 -8.73 -6.15
CA PRO A 184 4.16 -8.43 -4.99
C PRO A 184 4.42 -9.41 -3.83
N ASN A 185 3.84 -9.11 -2.67
CA ASN A 185 3.66 -10.11 -1.63
C ASN A 185 2.84 -11.32 -2.17
N SER A 186 2.98 -12.48 -1.55
CA SER A 186 2.22 -13.69 -1.93
C SER A 186 0.75 -13.64 -1.51
N GLY A 187 0.41 -12.81 -0.54
CA GLY A 187 -0.95 -12.62 -0.04
C GLY A 187 -0.97 -11.89 1.31
N ILE A 188 -2.18 -11.64 1.83
CA ILE A 188 -2.36 -10.90 3.10
C ILE A 188 -1.74 -11.63 4.31
N ALA A 189 -1.64 -12.95 4.26
CA ALA A 189 -0.99 -13.74 5.31
C ALA A 189 0.48 -13.35 5.50
N GLU A 190 1.21 -13.08 4.41
CA GLU A 190 2.60 -12.61 4.46
C GLU A 190 2.70 -11.27 5.20
N LEU A 191 1.83 -10.30 4.88
CA LEU A 191 1.82 -9.00 5.57
C LEU A 191 1.61 -9.15 7.07
N ILE A 192 0.70 -10.04 7.49
CA ILE A 192 0.41 -10.29 8.91
C ILE A 192 1.64 -10.93 9.58
N THR A 193 2.23 -11.95 8.98
CA THR A 193 3.41 -12.64 9.56
C THR A 193 4.64 -11.76 9.62
N GLU A 194 4.90 -10.94 8.60
CA GLU A 194 5.98 -9.93 8.64
C GLU A 194 5.79 -8.95 9.78
N HIS A 195 4.54 -8.49 9.99
CA HIS A 195 4.24 -7.57 11.09
C HIS A 195 4.44 -8.22 12.46
N GLN A 196 3.95 -9.45 12.67
CA GLN A 196 4.16 -10.20 13.91
C GLN A 196 5.66 -10.42 14.20
N ALA A 197 6.45 -10.78 13.19
CA ALA A 197 7.89 -10.94 13.34
C ALA A 197 8.59 -9.62 13.70
N ARG A 198 8.11 -8.49 13.18
CA ARG A 198 8.63 -7.16 13.53
C ARG A 198 8.29 -6.77 14.96
N MET A 199 7.08 -7.05 15.43
CA MET A 199 6.67 -6.82 16.83
C MET A 199 7.54 -7.65 17.79
N ALA A 200 7.77 -8.92 17.50
CA ALA A 200 8.60 -9.80 18.33
C ALA A 200 10.05 -9.27 18.44
N ARG A 201 10.65 -8.82 17.32
CA ARG A 201 12.00 -8.21 17.32
C ARG A 201 12.05 -6.91 18.12
N GLY A 202 11.03 -6.06 18.00
CA GLY A 202 10.94 -4.81 18.77
C GLY A 202 10.84 -5.06 20.29
N SER A 203 10.07 -6.05 20.71
CA SER A 203 9.97 -6.45 22.12
C SER A 203 11.29 -7.01 22.65
N MET A 204 12.01 -7.82 21.86
CA MET A 204 13.34 -8.35 22.28
C MET A 204 14.39 -7.25 22.41
N ALA A 205 14.38 -6.23 21.55
CA ALA A 205 15.32 -5.12 21.63
C ALA A 205 15.12 -4.26 22.88
N LEU A 206 13.86 -4.10 23.34
CA LEU A 206 13.55 -3.40 24.59
C LEU A 206 14.01 -4.17 25.85
N ILE A 207 14.02 -5.51 25.81
CA ILE A 207 14.45 -6.36 26.94
C ILE A 207 15.98 -6.48 27.00
N ALA A 208 16.66 -6.35 25.86
CA ALA A 208 18.13 -6.45 25.79
C ALA A 208 18.86 -5.11 26.03
N GLY A 209 18.13 -4.01 26.19
CA GLY A 209 18.65 -2.66 26.44
C GLY A 209 18.61 -2.20 27.89
N ASP A 210 18.15 -3.05 28.80
CA ASP A 210 18.26 -2.91 30.25
C ASP A 210 19.46 -3.75 30.76
#